data_a9a4a0df0af09c95b3754d31e7dcb2aa
#
_entry.id   a9a4a0df0af09c95b3754d31e7dcb2aa
#
_cell.length_a   1.000
_cell.length_b   1.000
_cell.length_c   1.000
_cell.angle_alpha   90.00
_cell.angle_beta   90.00
_cell.angle_gamma   90.00
#
_symmetry.space_group_name_H-M   'P 1'
#
loop_
_entity.id
_entity.type
_entity.pdbx_description
1 polymer ?
#
loop_
_entity_poly.entity_id
_entity_poly.type
_entity_poly.pdbx_seq_one_letter_code
_entity_poly.pdbx_strand_id
1 'polypeptide(L)'
;LAFFVLDSLFLQLLVMAGIYAAVFAIMLRYAMAPYLLADYPDDGAGAAVRRSVEMMRGRKWELFKLYVSFLGWELLGVLLTLLAYLPFLPGILAQVNSVAQFYSVLSSLIPAAGLALLINLPLTLWLTPYRTAAEALFYRSILEGRPAALETEAQS
;
A
#
# COMPACT_ATOMS: atom_id res chain seq x y z
N LEU A 1 -10.29 28.79 21.45
CA LEU A 1 -10.99 27.67 20.79
C LEU A 1 -10.22 27.18 19.54
N ALA A 2 -9.83 28.08 18.62
CA ALA A 2 -9.07 27.70 17.39
C ALA A 2 -7.72 27.02 17.71
N PHE A 3 -7.00 27.48 18.71
CA PHE A 3 -5.72 26.91 19.14
C PHE A 3 -5.90 25.46 19.66
N PHE A 4 -6.94 25.21 20.44
CA PHE A 4 -7.24 23.88 20.97
C PHE A 4 -7.64 22.87 19.88
N VAL A 5 -8.33 23.33 18.85
CA VAL A 5 -8.72 22.52 17.69
C VAL A 5 -7.49 22.19 16.83
N LEU A 6 -6.58 23.13 16.63
CA LEU A 6 -5.33 22.91 15.89
C LEU A 6 -4.41 21.92 16.60
N ASP A 7 -4.27 22.03 17.93
CA ASP A 7 -3.47 21.09 18.73
C ASP A 7 -4.05 19.67 18.69
N SER A 8 -5.39 19.53 18.76
CA SER A 8 -6.04 18.22 18.66
C SER A 8 -5.91 17.60 17.28
N LEU A 9 -6.01 18.39 16.21
CA LEU A 9 -5.79 17.94 14.83
C LEU A 9 -4.33 17.52 14.61
N PHE A 10 -3.38 18.29 15.09
CA PHE A 10 -1.96 17.96 14.99
C PHE A 10 -1.63 16.66 15.69
N LEU A 11 -2.11 16.47 16.92
CA LEU A 11 -1.94 15.23 17.68
C LEU A 11 -2.58 14.04 16.96
N GLN A 12 -3.77 14.21 16.41
CA GLN A 12 -4.47 13.17 15.65
C GLN A 12 -3.71 12.77 14.40
N LEU A 13 -3.18 13.73 13.63
CA LEU A 13 -2.36 13.47 12.46
C LEU A 13 -1.06 12.75 12.83
N LEU A 14 -0.43 13.12 13.94
CA LEU A 14 0.80 12.50 14.43
C LEU A 14 0.56 11.04 14.84
N VAL A 15 -0.54 10.77 15.57
CA VAL A 15 -0.94 9.40 15.92
C VAL A 15 -1.23 8.56 14.69
N MET A 16 -1.99 9.12 13.72
CA MET A 16 -2.28 8.44 12.46
C MET A 16 -1.01 8.14 11.67
N ALA A 17 -0.10 9.11 11.55
CA ALA A 17 1.19 8.91 10.89
C ALA A 17 2.01 7.80 11.57
N GLY A 18 2.02 7.75 12.90
CA GLY A 18 2.67 6.70 13.68
C GLY A 18 2.08 5.31 13.40
N ILE A 19 0.75 5.21 13.36
CA ILE A 19 0.05 3.96 13.03
C ILE A 19 0.40 3.51 11.60
N TYR A 20 0.32 4.41 10.61
CA TYR A 20 0.67 4.09 9.22
C TYR A 20 2.13 3.66 9.07
N ALA A 21 3.06 4.35 9.75
CA ALA A 21 4.48 3.97 9.75
C ALA A 21 4.71 2.58 10.36
N ALA A 22 4.02 2.25 11.46
CA ALA A 22 4.08 0.95 12.09
C ALA A 22 3.52 -0.15 11.18
N VAL A 23 2.34 0.05 10.59
CA VAL A 23 1.73 -0.89 9.64
C VAL A 23 2.64 -1.10 8.44
N PHE A 24 3.20 -0.03 7.88
CA PHE A 24 4.11 -0.10 6.75
C PHE A 24 5.39 -0.88 7.10
N ALA A 25 5.98 -0.65 8.28
CA ALA A 25 7.14 -1.40 8.75
C ALA A 25 6.85 -2.90 8.91
N ILE A 26 5.62 -3.25 9.34
CA ILE A 26 5.14 -4.62 9.43
C ILE A 26 4.99 -5.22 8.03
N MET A 27 4.37 -4.50 7.08
CA MET A 27 4.23 -4.95 5.69
C MET A 27 5.58 -5.24 5.05
N LEU A 28 6.60 -4.39 5.26
CA LEU A 28 7.96 -4.63 4.77
C LEU A 28 8.58 -5.93 5.33
N ARG A 29 8.24 -6.32 6.56
CA ARG A 29 8.75 -7.57 7.16
C ARG A 29 8.18 -8.82 6.49
N TYR A 30 6.93 -8.76 6.05
CA TYR A 30 6.21 -9.90 5.49
C TYR A 30 6.13 -9.88 3.96
N ALA A 31 6.74 -8.89 3.32
CA ALA A 31 6.66 -8.67 1.88
C ALA A 31 7.11 -9.88 1.04
N MET A 32 8.09 -10.66 1.54
CA MET A 32 8.62 -11.81 0.82
C MET A 32 7.89 -13.13 1.14
N ALA A 33 6.99 -13.16 2.12
CA ALA A 33 6.28 -14.38 2.52
C ALA A 33 5.47 -15.03 1.39
N PRO A 34 4.73 -14.30 0.51
CA PRO A 34 4.01 -14.91 -0.60
C PRO A 34 4.94 -15.61 -1.61
N TYR A 35 6.11 -15.03 -1.88
CA TYR A 35 7.09 -15.61 -2.80
C TYR A 35 7.72 -16.87 -2.23
N LEU A 36 8.06 -16.85 -0.93
CA LEU A 36 8.57 -18.02 -0.21
C LEU A 36 7.55 -19.15 -0.14
N LEU A 37 6.26 -18.82 0.04
CA LEU A 37 5.21 -19.83 0.05
C LEU A 37 4.99 -20.45 -1.34
N ALA A 38 5.19 -19.69 -2.41
CA ALA A 38 5.12 -20.18 -3.78
C ALA A 38 6.29 -21.11 -4.12
N ASP A 39 7.50 -20.78 -3.64
CA ASP A 39 8.70 -21.59 -3.90
C ASP A 39 8.76 -22.84 -3.02
N TYR A 40 8.25 -22.79 -1.78
CA TYR A 40 8.30 -23.87 -0.79
C TYR A 40 6.91 -24.12 -0.19
N PRO A 41 5.96 -24.68 -0.96
CA PRO A 41 4.58 -24.86 -0.51
C PRO A 41 4.44 -25.86 0.65
N ASP A 42 5.33 -26.85 0.73
CA ASP A 42 5.31 -27.92 1.74
C ASP A 42 5.71 -27.43 3.14
N ASP A 43 6.46 -26.33 3.23
CA ASP A 43 6.91 -25.76 4.52
C ASP A 43 5.79 -25.08 5.31
N GLY A 44 4.69 -24.72 4.63
CA GLY A 44 3.54 -24.06 5.20
C GLY A 44 3.72 -22.57 5.46
N ALA A 45 2.59 -21.87 5.64
CA ALA A 45 2.56 -20.40 5.75
C ALA A 45 3.38 -19.84 6.94
N GLY A 46 3.41 -20.57 8.07
CA GLY A 46 4.15 -20.16 9.26
C GLY A 46 5.67 -20.13 9.04
N ALA A 47 6.22 -21.09 8.28
CA ALA A 47 7.64 -21.12 7.93
C ALA A 47 7.98 -20.02 6.91
N ALA A 48 7.13 -19.81 5.89
CA ALA A 48 7.30 -18.73 4.92
C ALA A 48 7.36 -17.34 5.59
N VAL A 49 6.49 -17.09 6.57
CA VAL A 49 6.50 -15.85 7.35
C VAL A 49 7.80 -15.67 8.15
N ARG A 50 8.25 -16.72 8.87
CA ARG A 50 9.51 -16.65 9.63
C ARG A 50 10.71 -16.40 8.72
N ARG A 51 10.82 -17.12 7.61
CA ARG A 51 11.89 -16.93 6.61
C ARG A 51 11.85 -15.53 5.99
N SER A 52 10.65 -14.98 5.71
CA SER A 52 10.49 -13.61 5.21
C SER A 52 11.07 -12.59 6.19
N VAL A 53 10.77 -12.72 7.48
CA VAL A 53 11.29 -11.83 8.53
C VAL A 53 12.82 -11.87 8.60
N GLU A 54 13.42 -13.06 8.50
CA GLU A 54 14.88 -13.25 8.50
C GLU A 54 15.51 -12.69 7.23
N MET A 55 14.93 -12.97 6.07
CA MET A 55 15.38 -12.49 4.77
C MET A 55 15.36 -10.95 4.69
N MET A 56 14.37 -10.31 5.29
CA MET A 56 14.21 -8.86 5.31
C MET A 56 15.04 -8.16 6.41
N ARG A 57 15.77 -8.92 7.23
CA ARG A 57 16.64 -8.33 8.25
C ARG A 57 17.84 -7.63 7.59
N GLY A 58 17.93 -6.31 7.77
CA GLY A 58 18.94 -5.44 7.15
C GLY A 58 18.63 -4.94 5.75
N ARG A 59 17.65 -5.53 5.03
CA ARG A 59 17.30 -5.17 3.63
C ARG A 59 16.00 -4.39 3.45
N LYS A 60 15.34 -4.02 4.56
CA LYS A 60 14.09 -3.25 4.53
C LYS A 60 14.23 -1.91 3.81
N TRP A 61 15.41 -1.28 3.92
CA TRP A 61 15.70 0.00 3.28
C TRP A 61 15.80 -0.13 1.76
N GLU A 62 16.30 -1.25 1.25
CA GLU A 62 16.36 -1.51 -0.19
C GLU A 62 14.96 -1.68 -0.78
N LEU A 63 14.09 -2.46 -0.11
CA LEU A 63 12.69 -2.61 -0.50
C LEU A 63 11.92 -1.29 -0.36
N PHE A 64 12.19 -0.51 0.68
CA PHE A 64 11.61 0.83 0.85
C PHE A 64 11.95 1.74 -0.35
N LYS A 65 13.22 1.78 -0.79
CA LYS A 65 13.63 2.55 -1.97
C LYS A 65 12.88 2.09 -3.23
N LEU A 66 12.67 0.78 -3.38
CA LEU A 66 11.88 0.24 -4.48
C LEU A 66 10.45 0.80 -4.46
N TYR A 67 9.78 0.80 -3.31
CA TYR A 67 8.44 1.38 -3.19
C TYR A 67 8.42 2.90 -3.44
N VAL A 68 9.43 3.63 -2.96
CA VAL A 68 9.56 5.07 -3.21
C VAL A 68 9.71 5.36 -4.71
N SER A 69 10.34 4.48 -5.48
CA SER A 69 10.44 4.66 -6.95
C SER A 69 9.07 4.62 -7.64
N PHE A 70 8.09 3.93 -7.07
CA PHE A 70 6.70 3.90 -7.56
C PHE A 70 5.83 5.03 -7.01
N LEU A 71 6.31 5.78 -6.01
CA LEU A 71 5.53 6.82 -5.33
C LEU A 71 5.02 7.90 -6.30
N GLY A 72 5.80 8.25 -7.33
CA GLY A 72 5.38 9.21 -8.34
C GLY A 72 4.12 8.75 -9.11
N TRP A 73 4.02 7.48 -9.42
CA TRP A 73 2.86 6.88 -10.09
C TRP A 73 1.64 6.78 -9.17
N GLU A 74 1.86 6.44 -7.90
CA GLU A 74 0.80 6.44 -6.87
C GLU A 74 0.25 7.86 -6.65
N LEU A 75 1.12 8.89 -6.58
CA LEU A 75 0.71 10.29 -6.49
C LEU A 75 -0.07 10.74 -7.73
N LEU A 76 0.31 10.27 -8.92
CA LEU A 76 -0.48 10.51 -10.13
C LEU A 76 -1.89 9.92 -10.02
N GLY A 77 -2.01 8.69 -9.52
CA GLY A 77 -3.32 8.05 -9.25
C GLY A 77 -4.17 8.85 -8.26
N VAL A 78 -3.55 9.34 -7.18
CA VAL A 78 -4.23 10.22 -6.21
C VAL A 78 -4.70 11.51 -6.89
N LEU A 79 -3.86 12.15 -7.70
CA LEU A 79 -4.21 13.37 -8.43
C LEU A 79 -5.39 13.13 -9.39
N LEU A 80 -5.36 12.05 -10.15
CA LEU A 80 -6.45 11.65 -11.06
C LEU A 80 -7.75 11.42 -10.28
N THR A 81 -7.66 10.78 -9.12
CA THR A 81 -8.80 10.59 -8.22
C THR A 81 -9.38 11.93 -7.76
N LEU A 82 -8.54 12.84 -7.29
CA LEU A 82 -9.00 14.18 -6.87
C LEU A 82 -9.67 14.93 -8.01
N LEU A 83 -9.10 14.89 -9.21
CA LEU A 83 -9.70 15.51 -10.41
C LEU A 83 -11.08 14.89 -10.74
N ALA A 84 -11.23 13.58 -10.60
CA ALA A 84 -12.50 12.90 -10.82
C ALA A 84 -13.60 13.32 -9.84
N TYR A 85 -13.22 13.68 -8.60
CA TYR A 85 -14.16 14.14 -7.58
C TYR A 85 -14.56 15.61 -7.73
N LEU A 86 -13.75 16.45 -8.41
CA LEU A 86 -14.02 17.90 -8.55
C LEU A 86 -15.44 18.25 -9.02
N PRO A 87 -16.02 17.64 -10.08
CA PRO A 87 -17.36 17.96 -10.55
C PRO A 87 -18.47 17.67 -9.52
N PHE A 88 -18.20 16.76 -8.60
CA PHE A 88 -19.16 16.29 -7.60
C PHE A 88 -19.00 16.95 -6.22
N LEU A 89 -17.96 17.80 -6.07
CA LEU A 89 -17.62 18.44 -4.79
C LEU A 89 -18.80 19.19 -4.16
N PRO A 90 -19.61 19.98 -4.89
CA PRO A 90 -20.73 20.70 -4.29
C PRO A 90 -21.76 19.76 -3.63
N GLY A 91 -22.04 18.62 -4.28
CA GLY A 91 -22.93 17.61 -3.72
C GLY A 91 -22.34 16.87 -2.52
N ILE A 92 -21.03 16.59 -2.54
CA ILE A 92 -20.32 15.89 -1.46
C ILE A 92 -20.18 16.78 -0.21
N LEU A 93 -19.94 18.08 -0.39
CA LEU A 93 -19.78 19.05 0.69
C LEU A 93 -21.12 19.59 1.23
N ALA A 94 -22.24 19.15 0.68
CA ALA A 94 -23.55 19.54 1.17
C ALA A 94 -23.75 19.11 2.62
N GLN A 95 -24.22 20.04 3.49
CA GLN A 95 -24.51 19.69 4.87
C GLN A 95 -25.71 18.74 4.95
N VAL A 96 -25.53 17.62 5.67
CA VAL A 96 -26.56 16.59 5.79
C VAL A 96 -27.41 16.89 7.03
N ASN A 97 -28.53 17.60 6.83
CA ASN A 97 -29.50 17.92 7.87
C ASN A 97 -30.85 17.18 7.70
N SER A 98 -31.00 16.42 6.61
CA SER A 98 -32.20 15.65 6.29
C SER A 98 -31.87 14.40 5.51
N VAL A 99 -32.82 13.44 5.48
CA VAL A 99 -32.71 12.20 4.70
C VAL A 99 -32.58 12.50 3.19
N ALA A 100 -33.27 13.53 2.70
CA ALA A 100 -33.18 13.94 1.30
C ALA A 100 -31.76 14.43 0.95
N GLN A 101 -31.11 15.18 1.83
CA GLN A 101 -29.73 15.63 1.63
C GLN A 101 -28.74 14.47 1.73
N PHE A 102 -28.97 13.47 2.57
CA PHE A 102 -28.17 12.25 2.61
C PHE A 102 -28.19 11.53 1.22
N TYR A 103 -29.37 11.37 0.62
CA TYR A 103 -29.48 10.80 -0.73
C TYR A 103 -28.81 11.67 -1.80
N SER A 104 -28.83 12.98 -1.67
CA SER A 104 -28.10 13.91 -2.56
C SER A 104 -26.58 13.71 -2.49
N VAL A 105 -26.01 13.58 -1.30
CA VAL A 105 -24.58 13.28 -1.13
C VAL A 105 -24.26 11.92 -1.73
N LEU A 106 -25.04 10.89 -1.44
CA LEU A 106 -24.83 9.54 -1.95
C LEU A 106 -24.91 9.49 -3.50
N SER A 107 -25.86 10.19 -4.09
CA SER A 107 -25.98 10.29 -5.57
C SER A 107 -24.80 11.02 -6.23
N SER A 108 -24.07 11.85 -5.49
CA SER A 108 -22.83 12.50 -5.96
C SER A 108 -21.61 11.60 -5.78
N LEU A 109 -21.55 10.83 -4.69
CA LEU A 109 -20.42 9.93 -4.38
C LEU A 109 -20.31 8.75 -5.33
N ILE A 110 -21.43 8.13 -5.69
CA ILE A 110 -21.45 6.94 -6.55
C ILE A 110 -20.86 7.22 -7.95
N PRO A 111 -21.34 8.24 -8.70
CA PRO A 111 -20.75 8.55 -10.00
C PRO A 111 -19.31 9.08 -9.91
N ALA A 112 -18.98 9.83 -8.84
CA ALA A 112 -17.59 10.26 -8.60
C ALA A 112 -16.65 9.08 -8.42
N ALA A 113 -17.01 8.10 -7.60
CA ALA A 113 -16.24 6.88 -7.41
C ALA A 113 -16.14 6.06 -8.70
N GLY A 114 -17.23 5.94 -9.47
CA GLY A 114 -17.23 5.28 -10.77
C GLY A 114 -16.27 5.95 -11.77
N LEU A 115 -16.31 7.28 -11.85
CA LEU A 115 -15.42 8.05 -12.71
C LEU A 115 -13.95 7.92 -12.27
N ALA A 116 -13.66 8.00 -10.97
CA ALA A 116 -12.32 7.81 -10.43
C ALA A 116 -11.78 6.42 -10.76
N LEU A 117 -12.61 5.38 -10.64
CA LEU A 117 -12.25 4.01 -10.96
C LEU A 117 -11.91 3.86 -12.45
N LEU A 118 -12.75 4.39 -13.34
CA LEU A 118 -12.53 4.34 -14.79
C LEU A 118 -11.25 5.06 -15.21
N ILE A 119 -10.97 6.24 -14.63
CA ILE A 119 -9.76 7.03 -14.95
C ILE A 119 -8.50 6.33 -14.43
N ASN A 120 -8.56 5.68 -13.24
CA ASN A 120 -7.40 5.00 -12.66
C ASN A 120 -7.20 3.58 -13.21
N LEU A 121 -8.19 2.99 -13.86
CA LEU A 121 -8.12 1.60 -14.36
C LEU A 121 -6.90 1.36 -15.27
N PRO A 122 -6.60 2.19 -16.29
CA PRO A 122 -5.43 1.98 -17.14
C PRO A 122 -4.12 2.05 -16.36
N LEU A 123 -4.02 3.01 -15.43
CA LEU A 123 -2.84 3.17 -14.57
C LEU A 123 -2.64 1.93 -13.69
N THR A 124 -3.69 1.44 -13.05
CA THR A 124 -3.65 0.28 -12.18
C THR A 124 -3.29 -1.00 -12.94
N LEU A 125 -3.91 -1.23 -14.10
CA LEU A 125 -3.65 -2.40 -14.94
C LEU A 125 -2.21 -2.44 -15.45
N TRP A 126 -1.62 -1.28 -15.72
CA TRP A 126 -0.23 -1.19 -16.17
C TRP A 126 0.76 -1.26 -15.01
N LEU A 127 0.49 -0.57 -13.89
CA LEU A 127 1.41 -0.44 -12.77
C LEU A 127 1.50 -1.72 -11.93
N THR A 128 0.38 -2.45 -11.75
CA THR A 128 0.34 -3.65 -10.91
C THR A 128 1.30 -4.75 -11.38
N PRO A 129 1.29 -5.21 -12.65
CA PRO A 129 2.21 -6.24 -13.10
C PRO A 129 3.67 -5.78 -13.07
N TYR A 130 3.93 -4.50 -13.35
CA TYR A 130 5.27 -3.95 -13.30
C TYR A 130 5.83 -3.93 -11.87
N ARG A 131 5.02 -3.53 -10.90
CA ARG A 131 5.38 -3.56 -9.48
C ARG A 131 5.61 -4.98 -8.98
N THR A 132 4.72 -5.92 -9.31
CA THR A 132 4.88 -7.33 -8.93
C THR A 132 6.15 -7.95 -9.54
N ALA A 133 6.48 -7.62 -10.80
CA ALA A 133 7.72 -8.08 -11.43
C ALA A 133 8.96 -7.49 -10.71
N ALA A 134 8.94 -6.20 -10.35
CA ALA A 134 10.04 -5.56 -9.62
C ALA A 134 10.26 -6.19 -8.23
N GLU A 135 9.17 -6.51 -7.51
CA GLU A 135 9.24 -7.22 -6.23
C GLU A 135 9.79 -8.65 -6.39
N ALA A 136 9.39 -9.38 -7.44
CA ALA A 136 9.90 -10.71 -7.73
C ALA A 136 11.40 -10.70 -8.08
N LEU A 137 11.85 -9.69 -8.83
CA LEU A 137 13.28 -9.50 -9.12
C LEU A 137 14.07 -9.16 -7.86
N PHE A 138 13.50 -8.35 -6.98
CA PHE A 138 14.09 -8.05 -5.69
C PHE A 138 14.22 -9.31 -4.82
N TYR A 139 13.17 -10.14 -4.77
CA TYR A 139 13.22 -11.45 -4.08
C TYR A 139 14.34 -12.33 -4.62
N ARG A 140 14.46 -12.48 -5.95
CA ARG A 140 15.54 -13.25 -6.58
C ARG A 140 16.92 -12.70 -6.24
N SER A 141 17.12 -11.40 -6.28
CA SER A 141 18.40 -10.77 -5.93
C SER A 141 18.84 -11.06 -4.50
N ILE A 142 17.88 -11.27 -3.58
CA ILE A 142 18.17 -11.68 -2.20
C ILE A 142 18.62 -13.14 -2.16
N LEU A 143 17.97 -14.02 -2.92
CA LEU A 143 18.34 -15.45 -2.98
C LEU A 143 19.72 -15.62 -3.58
N GLU A 144 20.02 -14.97 -4.70
CA GLU A 144 21.30 -15.05 -5.39
C GLU A 144 22.46 -14.44 -4.58
N GLY A 145 22.19 -13.43 -3.77
CA GLY A 145 23.17 -12.82 -2.85
C GLY A 145 23.40 -13.60 -1.54
N ARG A 146 22.73 -14.73 -1.32
CA ARG A 146 23.01 -15.61 -0.19
C ARG A 146 24.23 -16.47 -0.51
N PRO A 147 25.27 -16.50 0.36
CA PRO A 147 26.37 -17.44 0.17
C PRO A 147 25.84 -18.87 0.25
N ALA A 148 26.31 -19.73 -0.64
CA ALA A 148 25.92 -21.15 -0.81
C ALA A 148 25.96 -22.02 0.47
N ALA A 149 26.55 -21.50 1.55
CA ALA A 149 26.65 -22.15 2.86
C ALA A 149 25.28 -22.45 3.51
N LEU A 150 24.21 -21.70 3.17
CA LEU A 150 22.87 -21.90 3.76
C LEU A 150 21.99 -22.90 2.96
N GLU A 151 22.36 -23.24 1.73
CA GLU A 151 21.67 -24.26 0.94
C GLU A 151 21.96 -25.69 1.45
N THR A 152 23.12 -25.86 2.06
CA THR A 152 23.55 -27.16 2.62
C THR A 152 22.84 -27.50 3.93
N GLU A 153 22.45 -26.52 4.73
CA GLU A 153 21.71 -26.75 5.98
C GLU A 153 20.22 -27.01 5.78
N ALA A 154 19.65 -26.59 4.62
CA ALA A 154 18.24 -26.85 4.31
C ALA A 154 18.01 -28.25 3.69
N GLN A 155 19.07 -28.97 3.32
CA GLN A 155 19.03 -30.31 2.73
C GLN A 155 19.46 -31.42 3.70
N SER A 156 19.86 -31.09 4.93
CA SER A 156 20.21 -32.00 6.00
C SER A 156 19.10 -32.10 7.04
#